data_f5dfb3dec0b79aa273e232e9eb29282c
#
_entry.id   f5dfb3dec0b79aa273e232e9eb29282c
#
_cell.length_a   1.000
_cell.length_b   1.000
_cell.length_c   1.000
_cell.angle_alpha   90.00
_cell.angle_beta   90.00
_cell.angle_gamma   90.00
#
_symmetry.space_group_name_H-M   'P 1'
#
loop_
_entity.id
_entity.type
_entity.pdbx_description
1 polymer ?
#
loop_
_entity_poly.entity_id
_entity_poly.type
_entity_poly.pdbx_seq_one_letter_code
_entity_poly.pdbx_strand_id
1 'polypeptide(L)' 'MQLEVLDINNKKYMVLNELSDDNETYVYLSNIKNPKDFVVRKVDKKDKDVLINLDNEEEFVKAMELFKEANKE' A
#
# COMPACT_ATOMS: atom_id res chain seq x y z
N MET A 1 -6.36 -1.25 18.39
CA MET A 1 -5.88 -1.22 17.01
C MET A 1 -6.43 0.00 16.29
N GLN A 2 -5.55 0.83 15.78
CA GLN A 2 -6.00 2.00 15.03
C GLN A 2 -6.10 1.66 13.55
N LEU A 3 -7.23 2.04 12.95
CA LEU A 3 -7.42 1.92 11.52
C LEU A 3 -7.14 3.28 10.89
N GLU A 4 -6.21 3.32 9.97
CA GLU A 4 -5.95 4.52 9.21
C GLU A 4 -6.79 4.52 7.94
N VAL A 5 -7.40 5.65 7.65
CA VAL A 5 -8.16 5.86 6.42
C VAL A 5 -7.53 7.03 5.68
N LEU A 6 -7.23 6.82 4.42
CA LEU A 6 -6.61 7.83 3.57
C LEU A 6 -7.53 8.18 2.41
N ASP A 7 -7.49 9.45 1.99
CA ASP A 7 -8.22 9.90 0.81
C ASP A 7 -7.31 9.86 -0.40
N ILE A 8 -7.74 9.15 -1.44
CA ILE A 8 -7.04 9.07 -2.71
C ILE A 8 -8.07 9.29 -3.82
N ASN A 9 -7.90 10.35 -4.59
CA ASN A 9 -8.81 10.69 -5.70
C ASN A 9 -10.28 10.73 -5.27
N ASN A 10 -10.55 11.38 -4.12
CA ASN A 10 -11.89 11.53 -3.54
C ASN A 10 -12.53 10.22 -3.09
N LYS A 11 -11.74 9.18 -2.94
CA LYS A 11 -12.18 7.89 -2.40
C LYS A 11 -11.43 7.61 -1.12
N LYS A 12 -12.09 6.94 -0.20
CA LYS A 12 -11.48 6.60 1.08
C LYS A 12 -10.98 5.17 1.08
N TYR A 13 -9.73 5.01 1.48
CA TYR A 13 -9.07 3.72 1.54
C TYR A 13 -8.60 3.42 2.95
N MET A 14 -8.77 2.18 3.35
CA MET A 14 -8.29 1.70 4.63
C MET A 14 -6.90 1.09 4.45
N VAL A 15 -5.98 1.44 5.34
CA VAL A 15 -4.64 0.84 5.32
C VAL A 15 -4.73 -0.57 5.89
N LEU A 16 -4.40 -1.55 5.07
CA LEU A 16 -4.41 -2.96 5.47
C LEU A 16 -3.08 -3.38 6.06
N ASN A 17 -2.00 -2.88 5.49
CA ASN A 17 -0.68 -3.32 5.89
C ASN A 17 0.37 -2.30 5.42
N GLU A 18 1.53 -2.33 6.06
CA GLU A 18 2.67 -1.52 5.67
C GLU A 18 3.90 -2.42 5.80
N LEU A 19 4.56 -2.70 4.69
CA LEU A 19 5.67 -3.63 4.64
C LEU A 19 6.88 -3.00 4.01
N SER A 20 8.05 -3.30 4.55
CA SER A 20 9.32 -2.79 4.03
C SER A 20 10.15 -3.90 3.42
N ASP A 21 10.82 -3.57 2.31
CA ASP A 21 11.74 -4.48 1.65
C ASP A 21 12.89 -3.65 1.08
N ASP A 22 14.11 -4.00 1.44
CA ASP A 22 15.31 -3.25 1.09
C ASP A 22 15.16 -1.77 1.49
N ASN A 23 15.05 -0.89 0.51
CA ASN A 23 14.97 0.54 0.76
C ASN A 23 13.58 1.12 0.52
N GLU A 24 12.59 0.27 0.25
CA GLU A 24 11.25 0.72 -0.06
C GLU A 24 10.26 0.29 1.01
N THR A 25 9.28 1.15 1.31
CA THR A 25 8.17 0.82 2.18
C THR A 25 6.88 0.88 1.38
N TYR A 26 6.15 -0.22 1.35
CA TYR A 26 4.90 -0.33 0.60
C TYR A 26 3.70 -0.27 1.54
N VAL A 27 2.67 0.44 1.12
CA VAL A 27 1.42 0.57 1.87
C VAL A 27 0.31 -0.06 1.04
N TYR A 28 -0.45 -0.94 1.66
CA TYR A 28 -1.50 -1.72 1.01
C TYR A 28 -2.85 -1.21 1.48
N LEU A 29 -3.69 -0.85 0.52
CA LEU A 29 -4.91 -0.09 0.77
C LEU A 29 -6.11 -0.77 0.11
N SER A 30 -7.26 -0.69 0.78
CA SER A 30 -8.52 -1.19 0.22
C SER A 30 -9.58 -0.10 0.35
N ASN A 31 -10.33 0.12 -0.73
CA ASN A 31 -11.44 1.07 -0.73
C ASN A 31 -12.49 0.60 0.28
N ILE A 32 -12.89 1.47 1.21
CA ILE A 32 -13.81 1.09 2.27
C ILE A 32 -15.21 0.75 1.75
N LYS A 33 -15.57 1.27 0.57
CA LYS A 33 -16.86 0.98 -0.04
C LYS A 33 -16.82 -0.14 -1.07
N ASN A 34 -15.63 -0.45 -1.58
CA ASN A 34 -15.47 -1.47 -2.61
C ASN A 34 -14.19 -2.26 -2.34
N PRO A 35 -14.28 -3.41 -1.65
CA PRO A 35 -13.09 -4.20 -1.31
C PRO A 35 -12.31 -4.72 -2.52
N LYS A 36 -12.92 -4.72 -3.70
CA LYS A 36 -12.24 -5.14 -4.92
C LYS A 36 -11.26 -4.09 -5.42
N ASP A 37 -11.44 -2.85 -4.99
CA ASP A 37 -10.54 -1.76 -5.35
C ASP A 37 -9.37 -1.73 -4.37
N PHE A 38 -8.36 -2.52 -4.68
CA PHE A 38 -7.16 -2.70 -3.88
C PHE A 38 -6.01 -1.93 -4.53
N VAL A 39 -5.31 -1.16 -3.74
CA VAL A 39 -4.28 -0.25 -4.23
C VAL A 39 -3.01 -0.44 -3.44
N VAL A 40 -1.88 -0.40 -4.13
CA VAL A 40 -0.56 -0.44 -3.51
C VAL A 40 0.16 0.87 -3.83
N ARG A 41 0.72 1.49 -2.81
CA ARG A 41 1.53 2.69 -2.95
C ARG A 41 2.82 2.50 -2.18
N LYS A 42 3.79 3.37 -2.42
CA LYS A 42 5.01 3.35 -1.62
C LYS A 42 5.25 4.70 -0.98
N VAL A 43 5.99 4.70 0.11
CA VAL A 43 6.32 5.91 0.84
C VAL A 43 7.42 6.66 0.11
N ASP A 44 7.22 7.97 -0.08
CA ASP A 44 8.25 8.82 -0.69
C ASP A 44 9.44 8.91 0.27
N LYS A 45 10.62 8.70 -0.24
CA LYS A 45 11.84 8.75 0.57
C LYS A 45 12.18 10.14 1.07
N LYS A 46 11.78 11.16 0.32
CA LYS A 46 12.04 12.54 0.69
C LYS A 46 11.02 13.08 1.66
N ASP A 47 9.78 12.63 1.56
CA ASP A 47 8.71 13.06 2.44
C ASP A 47 7.89 11.84 2.85
N LYS A 48 8.15 11.36 4.07
CA LYS A 48 7.55 10.13 4.57
C LYS A 48 6.04 10.23 4.79
N ASP A 49 5.48 11.43 4.73
CA ASP A 49 4.04 11.62 4.84
C ASP A 49 3.33 11.53 3.50
N VAL A 50 4.08 11.34 2.41
CA VAL A 50 3.52 11.29 1.07
C VAL A 50 3.61 9.88 0.51
N LEU A 51 2.52 9.41 -0.11
CA LEU A 51 2.50 8.14 -0.82
C LEU A 51 2.61 8.41 -2.32
N ILE A 52 3.42 7.61 -2.99
CA ILE A 52 3.64 7.74 -4.43
C ILE A 52 3.32 6.44 -5.14
N ASN A 53 3.15 6.52 -6.45
CA ASN A 53 2.89 5.34 -7.27
C ASN A 53 4.12 4.45 -7.35
N LEU A 54 3.90 3.17 -7.60
CA LEU A 54 4.98 2.26 -7.93
C LEU A 54 5.55 2.60 -9.30
N ASP A 55 6.82 2.29 -9.51
CA ASP A 55 7.51 2.67 -10.74
C ASP A 55 7.05 1.89 -11.96
N ASN A 56 6.75 0.59 -11.78
CA ASN A 56 6.39 -0.27 -12.90
C ASN A 56 5.69 -1.54 -12.40
N GLU A 57 5.33 -2.42 -13.33
CA GLU A 57 4.63 -3.65 -12.99
C GLU A 57 5.49 -4.63 -12.20
N GLU A 58 6.79 -4.64 -12.45
CA GLU A 58 7.69 -5.52 -11.72
C GLU A 58 7.71 -5.16 -10.24
N GLU A 59 7.68 -3.88 -9.93
CA GLU A 59 7.61 -3.42 -8.55
C GLU A 59 6.28 -3.81 -7.92
N PHE A 60 5.20 -3.74 -8.67
CA PHE A 60 3.88 -4.16 -8.19
C PHE A 60 3.89 -5.65 -7.85
N VAL A 61 4.44 -6.49 -8.73
CA VAL A 61 4.54 -7.93 -8.48
C VAL A 61 5.35 -8.20 -7.22
N LYS A 62 6.46 -7.51 -7.07
CA LYS A 62 7.32 -7.64 -5.88
C LYS A 62 6.55 -7.26 -4.62
N ALA A 63 5.83 -6.15 -4.66
CA ALA A 63 5.04 -5.70 -3.51
C ALA A 63 3.94 -6.70 -3.16
N MET A 64 3.29 -7.30 -4.16
CA MET A 64 2.26 -8.31 -3.92
C MET A 64 2.84 -9.59 -3.34
N GLU A 65 4.05 -9.96 -3.73
CA GLU A 65 4.71 -11.13 -3.14
C GLU A 65 5.03 -10.89 -1.67
N LEU A 66 5.47 -9.70 -1.32
CA LEU A 66 5.68 -9.33 0.07
C LEU A 66 4.39 -9.44 0.88
N PHE A 67 3.30 -8.96 0.31
CA PHE A 67 2.00 -9.00 0.96
C PHE A 67 1.55 -10.43 1.21
N LYS A 68 1.72 -11.30 0.22
CA LYS A 68 1.39 -12.71 0.38
C LYS A 68 2.22 -13.37 1.47
N GLU A 69 3.51 -13.10 1.51
CA GLU A 69 4.39 -13.66 2.51
C GLU A 69 4.01 -13.19 3.91
N ALA A 70 3.69 -11.91 4.06
CA ALA A 70 3.34 -11.35 5.35
C ALA A 70 2.01 -11.89 5.88
N ASN A 71 1.11 -12.30 4.98
CA ASN A 71 -0.21 -12.81 5.35
C ASN A 71 -0.32 -14.34 5.24
N LYS A 72 0.80 -14.99 5.04
CA LYS A 72 0.85 -16.45 4.98
C LYS A 72 0.80 -17.02 6.39
N GLU A 73 -0.04 -18.00 6.58
CA GLU A 73 -0.13 -18.72 7.86
C GLU A 73 0.60 -20.04 7.81
#